data_cb200cb3d29a20bcaadd7bc671a96447
#
_entry.id   cb200cb3d29a20bcaadd7bc671a96447
#
_cell.length_a   1.000
_cell.length_b   1.000
_cell.length_c   1.000
_cell.angle_alpha   90.00
_cell.angle_beta   90.00
_cell.angle_gamma   90.00
#
_symmetry.space_group_name_H-M   'P 1'
#
loop_
_entity.id
_entity.type
_entity.pdbx_description
1 polymer ?
#
loop_
_entity_poly.entity_id
_entity_poly.type
_entity_poly.pdbx_seq_one_letter_code
_entity_poly.pdbx_strand_id
1 'polypeptide(L)'
;MRLLNVKTLTFEEFTNEKTTPKYAILSHTWGVEEVTYQDMCDGLSQAVQQKTGFTKIRLACQQAKAEGLDFCWVDTCCIDKKSSAELSEAINSMFRWYTRSTVCYAYLNDVEVVAGNATDLWQSKWFTRGCKSTD
;
A
#
# COMPACT_ATOMS: atom_id res chain seq x y z
N MET A 1 -9.43 2.94 -10.33
CA MET A 1 -8.33 2.56 -9.43
C MET A 1 -7.17 3.52 -9.61
N ARG A 2 -6.63 4.01 -8.52
CA ARG A 2 -5.45 4.88 -8.55
C ARG A 2 -4.25 4.10 -8.10
N LEU A 3 -3.18 4.13 -8.89
CA LEU A 3 -1.93 3.45 -8.56
C LEU A 3 -0.80 4.45 -8.38
N LEU A 4 0.15 4.10 -7.54
CA LEU A 4 1.34 4.89 -7.29
C LEU A 4 2.47 4.39 -8.20
N ASN A 5 3.04 5.29 -8.98
CA ASN A 5 4.22 4.97 -9.79
C ASN A 5 5.42 4.81 -8.86
N VAL A 6 6.07 3.65 -8.90
CA VAL A 6 7.13 3.31 -7.94
C VAL A 6 8.43 4.11 -8.15
N LYS A 7 8.61 4.69 -9.32
CA LYS A 7 9.81 5.47 -9.63
C LYS A 7 9.63 6.95 -9.29
N THR A 8 8.48 7.51 -9.62
CA THR A 8 8.21 8.94 -9.47
C THR A 8 7.46 9.28 -8.19
N LEU A 9 6.83 8.28 -7.57
CA LEU A 9 5.93 8.44 -6.42
C LEU A 9 4.79 9.41 -6.71
N THR A 10 4.30 9.37 -7.94
CA THR A 10 3.13 10.12 -8.39
C THR A 10 2.01 9.16 -8.75
N PHE A 11 0.77 9.65 -8.73
CA PHE A 11 -0.40 8.82 -9.01
C PHE A 11 -0.76 8.81 -10.49
N GLU A 12 -1.28 7.67 -10.94
CA GLU A 12 -1.92 7.51 -12.24
C GLU A 12 -3.24 6.77 -12.04
N GLU A 13 -4.27 7.17 -12.78
CA GLU A 13 -5.59 6.58 -12.66
C GLU A 13 -5.90 5.62 -13.81
N PHE A 14 -6.52 4.50 -13.47
CA PHE A 14 -6.90 3.47 -14.41
C PHE A 14 -8.37 3.11 -14.18
N THR A 15 -9.21 3.39 -15.16
CA THR A 15 -10.65 3.17 -15.06
C THR A 15 -11.09 1.85 -15.67
N ASN A 16 -10.28 1.27 -16.55
CA ASN A 16 -10.58 0.02 -17.22
C ASN A 16 -9.68 -1.10 -16.68
N GLU A 17 -10.28 -2.07 -16.02
CA GLU A 17 -9.54 -3.18 -15.42
C GLU A 17 -8.73 -3.99 -16.45
N LYS A 18 -9.20 -4.05 -17.69
CA LYS A 18 -8.50 -4.79 -18.74
C LYS A 18 -7.20 -4.11 -19.18
N THR A 19 -7.10 -2.79 -19.01
CA THR A 19 -5.91 -2.02 -19.40
C THR A 19 -5.07 -1.59 -18.20
N THR A 20 -5.50 -1.94 -16.98
CA THR A 20 -4.73 -1.67 -15.76
C THR A 20 -3.42 -2.45 -15.83
N PRO A 21 -2.26 -1.80 -15.64
CA PRO A 21 -0.98 -2.47 -15.65
C PRO A 21 -0.82 -3.42 -14.46
N LYS A 22 0.20 -4.24 -14.51
CA LYS A 22 0.57 -5.08 -13.36
C LYS A 22 1.01 -4.18 -12.19
N TYR A 23 0.63 -4.57 -10.99
CA TYR A 23 0.95 -3.80 -9.80
C TYR A 23 1.16 -4.70 -8.59
N ALA A 24 1.94 -4.18 -7.65
CA ALA A 24 2.05 -4.75 -6.32
C ALA A 24 0.98 -4.13 -5.42
N ILE A 25 0.56 -4.83 -4.41
CA ILE A 25 -0.35 -4.30 -3.40
C ILE A 25 0.28 -4.46 -2.01
N LEU A 26 0.16 -3.43 -1.19
CA LEU A 26 0.67 -3.43 0.17
C LEU A 26 -0.44 -3.78 1.16
N SER A 27 -0.23 -4.81 1.95
CA SER A 27 -1.10 -5.16 3.07
C SER A 27 -0.38 -4.82 4.38
N HIS A 28 -1.00 -3.98 5.19
CA HIS A 28 -0.39 -3.52 6.44
C HIS A 28 -1.45 -3.14 7.46
N THR A 29 -1.06 -3.08 8.72
CA THR A 29 -1.89 -2.47 9.76
C THR A 29 -1.57 -0.98 9.81
N TRP A 30 -2.59 -0.17 10.06
CA TRP A 30 -2.39 1.28 10.14
C TRP A 30 -1.75 1.65 11.48
N GLY A 31 -0.80 2.58 11.39
CA GLY A 31 -0.16 3.19 12.53
C GLY A 31 -0.68 4.61 12.76
N VAL A 32 0.03 5.33 13.63
CA VAL A 32 -0.36 6.70 14.04
C VAL A 32 -0.08 7.71 12.93
N GLU A 33 1.01 7.53 12.21
CA GLU A 33 1.48 8.49 11.20
C GLU A 33 1.44 7.87 9.80
N GLU A 34 0.26 7.69 9.26
CA GLU A 34 0.12 7.22 7.89
C GLU A 34 0.18 8.37 6.89
N VAL A 35 0.64 8.07 5.68
CA VAL A 35 0.69 9.03 4.60
C VAL A 35 -0.62 8.98 3.82
N THR A 36 -1.30 10.11 3.73
CA THR A 36 -2.60 10.22 3.08
C THR A 36 -2.46 10.56 1.60
N TYR A 37 -3.58 10.49 0.88
CA TYR A 37 -3.66 10.95 -0.50
C TYR A 37 -3.25 12.42 -0.62
N GLN A 38 -3.74 13.27 0.30
CA GLN A 38 -3.43 14.70 0.30
C GLN A 38 -1.94 14.96 0.52
N ASP A 39 -1.32 14.20 1.42
CA ASP A 39 0.13 14.30 1.66
C ASP A 39 0.93 14.07 0.37
N MET A 40 0.53 13.07 -0.41
CA MET A 40 1.21 12.74 -1.65
C MET A 40 0.96 13.78 -2.74
N CYS A 41 -0.26 14.33 -2.81
CA CYS A 41 -0.63 15.34 -3.80
C CYS A 41 0.06 16.68 -3.55
N ASP A 42 0.29 17.04 -2.28
CA ASP A 42 0.95 18.30 -1.92
C ASP A 42 2.47 18.25 -2.14
N GLY A 43 2.95 17.16 -2.69
CA GLY A 43 4.36 16.92 -2.90
C GLY A 43 5.01 16.21 -1.71
N LEU A 44 6.14 15.60 -1.97
CA LEU A 44 6.87 14.86 -0.93
C LEU A 44 7.71 15.81 -0.10
N SER A 45 7.05 16.58 0.75
CA SER A 45 7.74 17.46 1.67
C SER A 45 8.60 16.63 2.64
N GLN A 46 9.59 17.26 3.25
CA GLN A 46 10.43 16.59 4.23
C GLN A 46 9.59 16.07 5.41
N ALA A 47 8.56 16.83 5.81
CA ALA A 47 7.67 16.41 6.88
C ALA A 47 6.92 15.12 6.56
N VAL A 48 6.44 14.96 5.32
CA VAL A 48 5.77 13.74 4.87
C VAL A 48 6.75 12.58 4.84
N GLN A 49 7.95 12.80 4.33
CA GLN A 49 8.98 11.74 4.24
C GLN A 49 9.46 11.27 5.61
N GLN A 50 9.28 12.06 6.65
CA GLN A 50 9.65 11.70 8.01
C GLN A 50 8.54 10.92 8.75
N LYS A 51 7.34 10.83 8.18
CA LYS A 51 6.27 10.02 8.77
C LYS A 51 6.66 8.54 8.74
N THR A 52 6.31 7.82 9.81
CA THR A 52 6.59 6.38 9.88
C THR A 52 5.89 5.61 8.77
N GLY A 53 4.70 6.03 8.39
CA GLY A 53 3.96 5.43 7.28
C GLY A 53 4.63 5.58 5.92
N PHE A 54 5.46 6.60 5.74
CA PHE A 54 6.20 6.76 4.48
C PHE A 54 7.22 5.64 4.27
N THR A 55 7.83 5.13 5.34
CA THR A 55 8.77 4.02 5.26
C THR A 55 8.15 2.80 4.59
N LYS A 56 6.91 2.48 4.94
CA LYS A 56 6.18 1.34 4.34
C LYS A 56 6.01 1.53 2.84
N ILE A 57 5.60 2.73 2.43
CA ILE A 57 5.39 3.08 1.02
C ILE A 57 6.71 2.98 0.26
N ARG A 58 7.75 3.57 0.81
CA ARG A 58 9.09 3.55 0.19
C ARG A 58 9.60 2.13 0.00
N LEU A 59 9.48 1.30 1.03
CA LEU A 59 9.94 -0.10 0.96
C LEU A 59 9.12 -0.92 -0.02
N ALA A 60 7.80 -0.74 -0.04
CA ALA A 60 6.93 -1.43 -0.99
C ALA A 60 7.28 -1.03 -2.43
N CYS A 61 7.51 0.24 -2.69
CA CYS A 61 7.89 0.72 -4.02
C CYS A 61 9.27 0.22 -4.44
N GLN A 62 10.22 0.20 -3.53
CA GLN A 62 11.57 -0.33 -3.80
C GLN A 62 11.50 -1.82 -4.16
N GLN A 63 10.73 -2.59 -3.42
CA GLN A 63 10.58 -4.03 -3.68
C GLN A 63 9.88 -4.25 -5.01
N ALA A 64 8.82 -3.53 -5.30
CA ALA A 64 8.11 -3.63 -6.56
C ALA A 64 9.04 -3.30 -7.74
N LYS A 65 9.82 -2.24 -7.61
CA LYS A 65 10.80 -1.85 -8.63
C LYS A 65 11.83 -2.96 -8.85
N ALA A 66 12.33 -3.57 -7.78
CA ALA A 66 13.29 -4.67 -7.87
C ALA A 66 12.70 -5.89 -8.59
N GLU A 67 11.40 -6.09 -8.50
CA GLU A 67 10.69 -7.18 -9.18
C GLU A 67 10.20 -6.82 -10.58
N GLY A 68 10.54 -5.64 -11.07
CA GLY A 68 10.16 -5.18 -12.40
C GLY A 68 8.75 -4.64 -12.54
N LEU A 69 8.12 -4.28 -11.43
CA LEU A 69 6.79 -3.66 -11.43
C LEU A 69 6.92 -2.14 -11.39
N ASP A 70 6.05 -1.47 -12.12
CA ASP A 70 6.05 0.00 -12.20
C ASP A 70 5.05 0.65 -11.25
N PHE A 71 4.12 -0.12 -10.69
CA PHE A 71 3.02 0.42 -9.90
C PHE A 71 2.79 -0.36 -8.62
N CYS A 72 2.32 0.37 -7.60
CA CYS A 72 1.95 -0.18 -6.30
C CYS A 72 0.65 0.46 -5.82
N TRP A 73 -0.21 -0.32 -5.19
CA TRP A 73 -1.41 0.18 -4.54
C TRP A 73 -1.25 0.12 -3.03
N VAL A 74 -1.55 1.24 -2.37
CA VAL A 74 -1.48 1.36 -0.90
C VAL A 74 -2.76 2.04 -0.42
N ASP A 75 -3.51 1.38 0.43
CA ASP A 75 -4.83 1.84 0.84
C ASP A 75 -4.84 3.19 1.57
N THR A 76 -3.75 3.57 2.22
CA THR A 76 -3.68 4.84 2.95
C THR A 76 -3.57 6.03 2.02
N CYS A 77 -2.82 5.93 0.92
CA CYS A 77 -2.56 7.06 0.04
C CYS A 77 -3.21 6.96 -1.34
N CYS A 78 -3.53 5.76 -1.82
CA CYS A 78 -4.14 5.59 -3.14
C CYS A 78 -5.66 5.82 -3.16
N ILE A 79 -6.26 6.04 -2.01
CA ILE A 79 -7.69 6.35 -1.87
C ILE A 79 -7.83 7.75 -1.28
N ASP A 80 -8.59 8.62 -1.95
CA ASP A 80 -8.99 9.90 -1.36
C ASP A 80 -10.16 9.66 -0.42
N LYS A 81 -9.87 9.53 0.87
CA LYS A 81 -10.88 9.21 1.88
C LYS A 81 -11.81 10.37 2.20
N LYS A 82 -11.52 11.56 1.70
CA LYS A 82 -12.43 12.71 1.79
C LYS A 82 -13.55 12.64 0.76
N SER A 83 -13.38 11.81 -0.28
CA SER A 83 -14.42 11.54 -1.27
C SER A 83 -15.18 10.28 -0.84
N SER A 84 -16.46 10.46 -0.46
CA SER A 84 -17.29 9.32 -0.05
C SER A 84 -17.54 8.35 -1.20
N ALA A 85 -17.66 8.87 -2.42
CA ALA A 85 -17.83 8.03 -3.60
C ALA A 85 -16.59 7.16 -3.87
N GLU A 86 -15.41 7.74 -3.78
CA GLU A 86 -14.15 7.02 -4.00
C GLU A 86 -13.91 5.97 -2.91
N LEU A 87 -14.18 6.34 -1.66
CA LEU A 87 -14.03 5.40 -0.54
C LEU A 87 -15.00 4.21 -0.69
N SER A 88 -16.23 4.47 -1.08
CA SER A 88 -17.23 3.43 -1.32
C SER A 88 -16.81 2.50 -2.45
N GLU A 89 -16.31 3.05 -3.55
CA GLU A 89 -15.78 2.25 -4.65
C GLU A 89 -14.63 1.36 -4.19
N ALA A 90 -13.71 1.92 -3.43
CA ALA A 90 -12.56 1.17 -2.93
C ALA A 90 -13.00 0.01 -2.03
N ILE A 91 -13.91 0.26 -1.10
CA ILE A 91 -14.43 -0.79 -0.21
C ILE A 91 -15.08 -1.93 -1.01
N ASN A 92 -15.86 -1.59 -2.01
CA ASN A 92 -16.57 -2.58 -2.83
C ASN A 92 -15.64 -3.33 -3.80
N SER A 93 -14.50 -2.73 -4.16
CA SER A 93 -13.59 -3.29 -5.16
C SER A 93 -12.33 -3.90 -4.57
N MET A 94 -12.07 -3.69 -3.29
CA MET A 94 -10.80 -4.05 -2.66
C MET A 94 -10.47 -5.54 -2.81
N PHE A 95 -11.46 -6.41 -2.67
CA PHE A 95 -11.26 -7.85 -2.86
C PHE A 95 -10.70 -8.15 -4.25
N ARG A 96 -11.30 -7.56 -5.29
CA ARG A 96 -10.83 -7.75 -6.67
C ARG A 96 -9.43 -7.20 -6.86
N TRP A 97 -9.13 -6.06 -6.25
CA TRP A 97 -7.82 -5.45 -6.39
C TRP A 97 -6.72 -6.31 -5.77
N TYR A 98 -6.99 -6.91 -4.60
CA TYR A 98 -6.05 -7.87 -4.01
C TYR A 98 -5.90 -9.11 -4.87
N THR A 99 -6.99 -9.65 -5.38
CA THR A 99 -6.98 -10.85 -6.22
C THR A 99 -6.20 -10.63 -7.53
N ARG A 100 -6.31 -9.45 -8.10
CA ARG A 100 -5.69 -9.12 -9.40
C ARG A 100 -4.27 -8.62 -9.28
N SER A 101 -3.79 -8.30 -8.09
CA SER A 101 -2.42 -7.86 -7.91
C SER A 101 -1.44 -8.95 -8.36
N THR A 102 -0.30 -8.52 -8.89
CA THR A 102 0.77 -9.46 -9.25
C THR A 102 1.41 -10.05 -8.00
N VAL A 103 1.54 -9.24 -6.96
CA VAL A 103 2.14 -9.65 -5.69
C VAL A 103 1.54 -8.80 -4.57
N CYS A 104 1.38 -9.40 -3.40
CA CYS A 104 0.94 -8.72 -2.19
C CYS A 104 2.09 -8.74 -1.18
N TYR A 105 2.52 -7.55 -0.78
CA TYR A 105 3.53 -7.42 0.27
C TYR A 105 2.86 -7.24 1.62
N ALA A 106 3.23 -8.06 2.59
CA ALA A 106 2.77 -7.92 3.97
C ALA A 106 3.83 -7.16 4.76
N TYR A 107 3.47 -5.99 5.27
CA TYR A 107 4.36 -5.21 6.13
C TYR A 107 3.99 -5.46 7.59
N LEU A 108 4.91 -6.05 8.31
CA LEU A 108 4.73 -6.44 9.71
C LEU A 108 5.58 -5.52 10.59
N ASN A 109 5.00 -4.38 10.95
CA ASN A 109 5.71 -3.33 11.67
C ASN A 109 6.03 -3.67 13.14
N ASP A 110 5.39 -4.71 13.67
CA ASP A 110 5.57 -5.18 15.04
C ASP A 110 6.39 -6.47 15.13
N VAL A 111 7.08 -6.83 14.04
CA VAL A 111 7.95 -8.02 13.99
C VAL A 111 9.37 -7.58 13.71
N GLU A 112 10.29 -8.09 14.52
CA GLU A 112 11.71 -7.88 14.31
C GLU A 112 12.34 -9.12 13.66
N VAL A 113 13.30 -8.88 12.78
CA VAL A 113 14.09 -9.94 12.17
C VAL A 113 15.50 -9.87 12.77
N VAL A 114 15.88 -10.90 13.51
CA VAL A 114 17.20 -10.98 14.12
C VAL A 114 17.94 -12.14 13.49
N ALA A 115 19.12 -11.87 12.95
CA ALA A 115 19.99 -12.89 12.32
C ALA A 115 19.27 -13.72 11.24
N GLY A 116 18.37 -13.08 10.50
CA GLY A 116 17.63 -13.72 9.43
C GLY A 116 16.38 -14.47 9.86
N ASN A 117 16.08 -14.49 11.15
CA ASN A 117 14.88 -15.14 11.68
C ASN A 117 13.87 -14.10 12.13
N ALA A 118 12.63 -14.22 11.68
CA ALA A 118 11.54 -13.40 12.16
C ALA A 118 11.06 -13.96 13.50
N THR A 119 11.10 -13.13 14.54
CA THR A 119 10.59 -13.48 15.86
C THR A 119 9.16 -12.97 15.98
N ASP A 120 8.33 -13.71 16.71
CA ASP A 120 6.94 -13.30 17.00
C ASP A 120 6.08 -13.06 15.78
N LEU A 121 6.42 -13.69 14.64
CA LEU A 121 5.71 -13.53 13.39
C LEU A 121 4.19 -13.73 13.56
N TRP A 122 3.81 -14.82 14.21
CA TRP A 122 2.40 -15.19 14.38
C TRP A 122 1.66 -14.32 15.38
N GLN A 123 2.37 -13.51 16.16
CA GLN A 123 1.79 -12.58 17.12
C GLN A 123 1.58 -11.19 16.53
N SER A 124 2.03 -10.98 15.30
CA SER A 124 1.86 -9.70 14.64
C SER A 124 0.37 -9.33 14.53
N LYS A 125 0.07 -8.08 14.76
CA LYS A 125 -1.28 -7.52 14.60
C LYS A 125 -1.81 -7.69 13.18
N TRP A 126 -0.92 -7.84 12.20
CA TRP A 126 -1.31 -8.06 10.82
C TRP A 126 -2.22 -9.29 10.68
N PHE A 127 -1.95 -10.35 11.45
CA PHE A 127 -2.74 -11.59 11.40
C PHE A 127 -4.10 -11.47 12.07
N THR A 128 -4.34 -10.43 12.86
CA THR A 128 -5.60 -10.26 13.59
C THR A 128 -6.56 -9.26 12.94
N ARG A 129 -6.13 -8.51 11.92
CA ARG A 129 -7.01 -7.55 11.25
C ARG A 129 -7.94 -8.27 10.28
N GLY A 130 -9.21 -7.83 10.25
CA GLY A 130 -10.26 -8.53 9.53
C GLY A 130 -10.12 -8.51 8.01
N CYS A 131 -9.67 -7.40 7.44
CA CYS A 131 -9.64 -7.23 5.99
C CYS A 131 -8.60 -8.12 5.28
N LYS A 132 -7.63 -8.64 5.99
CA LYS A 132 -6.64 -9.53 5.38
C LYS A 132 -7.21 -10.90 5.02
N SER A 133 -8.37 -11.23 5.55
CA SER A 133 -9.00 -12.52 5.31
C SER A 133 -9.36 -12.76 3.85
N THR A 134 -9.24 -11.76 3.03
CA THR A 134 -9.44 -11.86 1.59
C THR A 134 -8.28 -12.54 0.87
N ASP A 135 -7.17 -12.73 1.53
CA ASP A 135 -5.95 -13.28 0.94
C ASP A 135 -6.02 -14.79 0.63
#